data_73a6a8282b7188d370f6175a401fa590
#
_entry.id   73a6a8282b7188d370f6175a401fa590
#
_cell.length_a   1.000
_cell.length_b   1.000
_cell.length_c   1.000
_cell.angle_alpha   90.00
_cell.angle_beta   90.00
_cell.angle_gamma   90.00
#
_symmetry.space_group_name_H-M   'P 1'
#
loop_
_entity.id
_entity.type
_entity.pdbx_description
1 polymer ?
#
loop_
_entity_poly.entity_id
_entity_poly.type
_entity_poly.pdbx_seq_one_letter_code
_entity_poly.pdbx_strand_id
1 'polypeptide(L)'
;MARTRIKNPVVLTSIAQYAMYAYCFFALFSLAFSVCGQAGLSFRTSPILIPISPILVTIKQLVLQLAPIALWGIFRCTLPADVKLLRRCSEVMVLYYVLSFILGLCFNLHLVTMMQNGQITPMASILTWTESTMGLISVIASLVAGCHLCSKHRGNMRKLGIALILVFMVWLICSNILPVAVFYLAGNTQQAAFTCMNLISMITTTSAYIYAYYRMYRAIERNLQCTANFT
;
A
#
# COMPACT_ATOMS: atom_id res chain seq x y z
N MET A 1 -30.25 5.76 15.40
CA MET A 1 -28.94 5.35 14.83
C MET A 1 -28.11 4.71 15.93
N ALA A 2 -27.88 3.41 15.89
CA ALA A 2 -27.02 2.74 16.87
C ALA A 2 -25.55 3.08 16.55
N ARG A 3 -24.98 4.05 17.25
CA ARG A 3 -23.54 4.35 17.21
C ARG A 3 -22.80 3.24 17.95
N THR A 4 -21.94 2.52 17.27
CA THR A 4 -20.99 1.61 17.91
C THR A 4 -20.12 2.41 18.87
N ARG A 5 -20.27 2.19 20.18
CA ARG A 5 -19.51 2.89 21.23
C ARG A 5 -18.05 2.45 21.13
N ILE A 6 -17.21 3.34 20.62
CA ILE A 6 -15.77 3.11 20.50
C ILE A 6 -15.18 3.22 21.92
N LYS A 7 -14.67 2.11 22.47
CA LYS A 7 -14.23 2.02 23.86
C LYS A 7 -13.03 2.91 24.21
N ASN A 8 -12.14 3.25 23.28
CA ASN A 8 -10.94 4.08 23.54
C ASN A 8 -10.54 4.88 22.29
N PRO A 9 -11.17 6.04 22.01
CA PRO A 9 -10.87 6.82 20.80
C PRO A 9 -9.43 7.36 20.78
N VAL A 10 -8.86 7.73 21.94
CA VAL A 10 -7.49 8.23 22.03
C VAL A 10 -6.47 7.19 21.63
N VAL A 11 -6.63 5.94 22.10
CA VAL A 11 -5.73 4.83 21.76
C VAL A 11 -5.79 4.53 20.27
N LEU A 12 -6.99 4.50 19.66
CA LEU A 12 -7.14 4.26 18.23
C LEU A 12 -6.51 5.36 17.38
N THR A 13 -6.63 6.62 17.80
CA THR A 13 -5.96 7.75 17.12
C THR A 13 -4.44 7.60 17.19
N SER A 14 -3.89 7.25 18.36
CA SER A 14 -2.45 7.04 18.52
C SER A 14 -1.95 5.89 17.68
N ILE A 15 -2.66 4.75 17.65
CA ILE A 15 -2.29 3.60 16.80
C ILE A 15 -2.31 4.00 15.32
N ALA A 16 -3.34 4.71 14.86
CA ALA A 16 -3.43 5.17 13.48
C ALA A 16 -2.29 6.15 13.12
N GLN A 17 -1.92 7.02 14.06
CA GLN A 17 -0.82 7.96 13.90
C GLN A 17 0.52 7.25 13.76
N TYR A 18 0.83 6.31 14.67
CA TYR A 18 2.06 5.53 14.61
C TYR A 18 2.12 4.64 13.36
N ALA A 19 1.02 4.02 12.97
CA ALA A 19 0.93 3.24 11.74
C ALA A 19 1.23 4.10 10.52
N MET A 20 0.67 5.31 10.45
CA MET A 20 0.93 6.26 9.36
C MET A 20 2.39 6.70 9.33
N TYR A 21 2.99 7.07 10.46
CA TYR A 21 4.41 7.47 10.52
C TYR A 21 5.34 6.31 10.15
N ALA A 22 5.08 5.12 10.68
CA ALA A 22 5.86 3.93 10.34
C ALA A 22 5.77 3.62 8.84
N TYR A 23 4.58 3.68 8.26
CA TYR A 23 4.41 3.52 6.81
C TYR A 23 5.22 4.55 6.03
N CYS A 24 5.09 5.84 6.34
CA CYS A 24 5.81 6.91 5.65
C CYS A 24 7.32 6.73 5.74
N PHE A 25 7.85 6.44 6.92
CA PHE A 25 9.28 6.23 7.13
C PHE A 25 9.80 5.05 6.29
N PHE A 26 9.15 3.89 6.37
CA PHE A 26 9.61 2.71 5.63
C PHE A 26 9.35 2.79 4.12
N ALA A 27 8.32 3.51 3.68
CA ALA A 27 8.08 3.78 2.27
C ALA A 27 9.16 4.69 1.68
N LEU A 28 9.52 5.78 2.36
CA LEU A 28 10.62 6.66 1.95
C LEU A 28 11.98 5.96 2.02
N PHE A 29 12.22 5.18 3.07
CA PHE A 29 13.42 4.36 3.19
C PHE A 29 13.53 3.35 2.02
N SER A 30 12.42 2.66 1.68
CA SER A 30 12.38 1.74 0.54
C SER A 30 12.65 2.45 -0.78
N LEU A 31 12.09 3.63 -0.97
CA LEU A 31 12.32 4.46 -2.15
C LEU A 31 13.79 4.87 -2.27
N ALA A 32 14.38 5.41 -1.20
CA ALA A 32 15.78 5.81 -1.17
C ALA A 32 16.71 4.62 -1.48
N PHE A 33 16.45 3.46 -0.86
CA PHE A 33 17.22 2.24 -1.10
C PHE A 33 17.14 1.77 -2.56
N SER A 34 15.98 1.85 -3.16
CA SER A 34 15.76 1.47 -4.56
C SER A 34 16.40 2.45 -5.53
N VAL A 35 16.34 3.76 -5.26
CA VAL A 35 17.02 4.81 -6.05
C VAL A 35 18.53 4.62 -6.02
N CYS A 36 19.10 4.42 -4.83
CA CYS A 36 20.54 4.14 -4.68
C CYS A 36 20.96 2.87 -5.43
N GLY A 37 20.15 1.81 -5.38
CA GLY A 37 20.40 0.57 -6.11
C GLY A 37 20.42 0.76 -7.63
N GLN A 38 19.52 1.58 -8.17
CA GLN A 38 19.49 1.89 -9.61
C GLN A 38 20.61 2.84 -10.03
N ALA A 39 21.09 3.71 -9.13
CA ALA A 39 22.26 4.56 -9.38
C ALA A 39 23.61 3.80 -9.30
N GLY A 40 23.58 2.47 -9.14
CA GLY A 40 24.78 1.65 -9.03
C GLY A 40 25.49 1.74 -7.66
N LEU A 41 24.92 2.46 -6.69
CA LEU A 41 25.39 2.51 -5.32
C LEU A 41 24.97 1.22 -4.61
N SER A 42 25.74 0.16 -4.81
CA SER A 42 25.42 -1.15 -4.24
C SER A 42 25.79 -1.18 -2.75
N PHE A 43 24.81 -0.99 -1.89
CA PHE A 43 24.96 -1.28 -0.44
C PHE A 43 25.25 -2.77 -0.17
N ARG A 44 25.07 -3.66 -1.17
CA ARG A 44 25.37 -5.09 -1.08
C ARG A 44 26.88 -5.39 -0.97
N THR A 45 27.74 -4.46 -1.31
CA THR A 45 29.20 -4.65 -1.25
C THR A 45 29.80 -4.23 0.09
N SER A 46 29.05 -3.55 0.96
CA SER A 46 29.53 -3.19 2.29
C SER A 46 29.52 -4.40 3.23
N PRO A 47 30.66 -4.83 3.77
CA PRO A 47 30.75 -5.98 4.67
C PRO A 47 29.90 -5.83 5.94
N ILE A 48 29.56 -4.61 6.34
CA ILE A 48 28.72 -4.31 7.51
C ILE A 48 27.24 -4.48 7.17
N LEU A 49 26.82 -4.17 5.93
CA LEU A 49 25.41 -4.16 5.53
C LEU A 49 24.93 -5.51 4.98
N ILE A 50 25.83 -6.37 4.53
CA ILE A 50 25.48 -7.71 4.00
C ILE A 50 24.67 -8.53 5.03
N PRO A 51 25.09 -8.70 6.30
CA PRO A 51 24.33 -9.50 7.27
C PRO A 51 23.03 -8.84 7.75
N ILE A 52 22.95 -7.50 7.70
CA ILE A 52 21.80 -6.73 8.19
C ILE A 52 20.71 -6.60 7.11
N SER A 53 21.08 -6.68 5.83
CA SER A 53 20.17 -6.44 4.73
C SER A 53 18.93 -7.35 4.70
N PRO A 54 18.99 -8.68 4.96
CA PRO A 54 17.82 -9.53 5.00
C PRO A 54 16.85 -9.16 6.11
N ILE A 55 17.37 -8.85 7.30
CA ILE A 55 16.57 -8.44 8.46
C ILE A 55 15.86 -7.13 8.16
N LEU A 56 16.58 -6.16 7.61
CA LEU A 56 16.03 -4.85 7.26
C LEU A 56 14.95 -4.93 6.17
N VAL A 57 15.16 -5.77 5.16
CA VAL A 57 14.17 -6.05 4.11
C VAL A 57 12.91 -6.68 4.70
N THR A 58 13.08 -7.65 5.61
CA THR A 58 11.95 -8.30 6.29
C THR A 58 11.17 -7.32 7.15
N ILE A 59 11.84 -6.53 8.01
CA ILE A 59 11.18 -5.51 8.85
C ILE A 59 10.44 -4.50 7.97
N LYS A 60 11.08 -4.01 6.92
CA LYS A 60 10.45 -3.10 5.96
C LYS A 60 9.15 -3.70 5.39
N GLN A 61 9.19 -4.92 4.91
CA GLN A 61 8.03 -5.58 4.31
C GLN A 61 6.92 -5.78 5.34
N LEU A 62 7.26 -6.22 6.56
CA LEU A 62 6.31 -6.35 7.66
C LEU A 62 5.59 -5.03 7.95
N VAL A 63 6.33 -3.93 8.10
CA VAL A 63 5.75 -2.62 8.44
C VAL A 63 4.90 -2.09 7.30
N LEU A 64 5.36 -2.20 6.04
CA LEU A 64 4.61 -1.73 4.87
C LEU A 64 3.29 -2.49 4.64
N GLN A 65 3.11 -3.66 5.25
CA GLN A 65 1.86 -4.42 5.19
C GLN A 65 1.02 -4.26 6.46
N LEU A 66 1.63 -4.30 7.65
CA LEU A 66 0.92 -4.16 8.93
C LEU A 66 0.32 -2.76 9.13
N ALA A 67 1.01 -1.71 8.69
CA ALA A 67 0.51 -0.36 8.83
C ALA A 67 -0.79 -0.10 8.04
N PRO A 68 -0.93 -0.50 6.76
CA PRO A 68 -2.19 -0.48 6.05
C PRO A 68 -3.31 -1.31 6.70
N ILE A 69 -2.99 -2.52 7.22
CA ILE A 69 -3.97 -3.34 7.96
C ILE A 69 -4.54 -2.55 9.14
N ALA A 70 -3.66 -1.93 9.94
CA ALA A 70 -4.08 -1.13 11.09
C ALA A 70 -4.93 0.08 10.63
N LEU A 71 -4.49 0.81 9.61
CA LEU A 71 -5.20 2.00 9.12
C LEU A 71 -6.59 1.65 8.55
N TRP A 72 -6.70 0.65 7.69
CA TRP A 72 -7.98 0.22 7.13
C TRP A 72 -8.91 -0.41 8.19
N GLY A 73 -8.34 -1.17 9.14
CA GLY A 73 -9.07 -1.76 10.26
C GLY A 73 -9.66 -0.68 11.18
N ILE A 74 -8.86 0.31 11.58
CA ILE A 74 -9.32 1.43 12.40
C ILE A 74 -10.33 2.27 11.62
N PHE A 75 -10.07 2.58 10.35
CA PHE A 75 -11.00 3.31 9.50
C PHE A 75 -12.36 2.63 9.46
N ARG A 76 -12.40 1.30 9.23
CA ARG A 76 -13.65 0.51 9.30
C ARG A 76 -14.38 0.68 10.62
N CYS A 77 -13.67 0.66 11.76
CA CYS A 77 -14.26 0.83 13.09
C CYS A 77 -14.85 2.23 13.31
N THR A 78 -14.31 3.26 12.64
CA THR A 78 -14.80 4.64 12.75
C THR A 78 -16.01 4.93 11.86
N LEU A 79 -16.35 4.02 10.93
CA LEU A 79 -17.46 4.21 10.00
C LEU A 79 -18.80 3.89 10.66
N PRO A 80 -19.85 4.70 10.44
CA PRO A 80 -21.20 4.41 10.88
C PRO A 80 -21.73 3.10 10.27
N ALA A 81 -22.67 2.43 10.97
CA ALA A 81 -23.19 1.13 10.57
C ALA A 81 -24.03 1.17 9.28
N ASP A 82 -24.58 2.33 8.95
CA ASP A 82 -25.39 2.60 7.76
C ASP A 82 -24.56 2.67 6.46
N VAL A 83 -23.27 2.96 6.55
CA VAL A 83 -22.37 3.04 5.39
C VAL A 83 -21.81 1.65 5.03
N LYS A 84 -22.69 0.71 4.70
CA LYS A 84 -22.36 -0.71 4.47
C LYS A 84 -21.31 -0.91 3.37
N LEU A 85 -21.42 -0.19 2.25
CA LEU A 85 -20.50 -0.33 1.11
C LEU A 85 -19.05 -0.01 1.51
N LEU A 86 -18.84 1.12 2.17
CA LEU A 86 -17.49 1.55 2.57
C LEU A 86 -16.88 0.63 3.63
N ARG A 87 -17.70 0.08 4.54
CA ARG A 87 -17.26 -0.93 5.50
C ARG A 87 -16.80 -2.21 4.81
N ARG A 88 -17.56 -2.70 3.81
CA ARG A 88 -17.15 -3.87 3.01
C ARG A 88 -15.88 -3.63 2.21
N CYS A 89 -15.75 -2.46 1.56
CA CYS A 89 -14.49 -2.10 0.88
C CYS A 89 -13.31 -2.11 1.86
N SER A 90 -13.48 -1.57 3.07
CA SER A 90 -12.43 -1.59 4.10
C SER A 90 -12.09 -3.01 4.56
N GLU A 91 -13.08 -3.91 4.68
CA GLU A 91 -12.86 -5.33 4.99
C GLU A 91 -12.05 -6.03 3.89
N VAL A 92 -12.40 -5.80 2.63
CA VAL A 92 -11.65 -6.34 1.48
C VAL A 92 -10.20 -5.85 1.49
N MET A 93 -9.98 -4.57 1.79
CA MET A 93 -8.62 -4.02 1.90
C MET A 93 -7.82 -4.64 3.04
N VAL A 94 -8.43 -4.82 4.22
CA VAL A 94 -7.77 -5.51 5.34
C VAL A 94 -7.42 -6.95 4.96
N LEU A 95 -8.36 -7.68 4.36
CA LEU A 95 -8.15 -9.07 3.92
C LEU A 95 -7.02 -9.15 2.89
N TYR A 96 -7.00 -8.25 1.92
CA TYR A 96 -5.93 -8.17 0.94
C TYR A 96 -4.55 -8.02 1.59
N TYR A 97 -4.38 -7.05 2.49
CA TYR A 97 -3.09 -6.82 3.15
C TYR A 97 -2.69 -7.98 4.09
N VAL A 98 -3.65 -8.63 4.76
CA VAL A 98 -3.39 -9.83 5.57
C VAL A 98 -2.90 -10.98 4.69
N LEU A 99 -3.56 -11.24 3.57
CA LEU A 99 -3.13 -12.29 2.64
C LEU A 99 -1.78 -11.96 1.99
N SER A 100 -1.58 -10.73 1.55
CA SER A 100 -0.30 -10.27 1.01
C SER A 100 0.84 -10.38 2.03
N PHE A 101 0.55 -10.12 3.31
CA PHE A 101 1.50 -10.34 4.41
C PHE A 101 1.88 -11.81 4.56
N ILE A 102 0.90 -12.72 4.56
CA ILE A 102 1.13 -14.17 4.68
C ILE A 102 1.94 -14.67 3.47
N LEU A 103 1.55 -14.28 2.26
CA LEU A 103 2.28 -14.64 1.04
C LEU A 103 3.72 -14.12 1.07
N GLY A 104 3.92 -12.86 1.49
CA GLY A 104 5.24 -12.27 1.63
C GLY A 104 6.12 -13.01 2.64
N LEU A 105 5.54 -13.49 3.76
CA LEU A 105 6.26 -14.34 4.71
C LEU A 105 6.64 -15.68 4.08
N CYS A 106 5.74 -16.33 3.35
CA CYS A 106 6.03 -17.59 2.65
C CYS A 106 7.21 -17.45 1.69
N PHE A 107 7.26 -16.36 0.90
CA PHE A 107 8.37 -16.09 0.00
C PHE A 107 9.69 -15.79 0.75
N ASN A 108 9.65 -14.98 1.79
CA ASN A 108 10.85 -14.60 2.56
C ASN A 108 11.46 -15.78 3.34
N LEU A 109 10.62 -16.70 3.82
CA LEU A 109 11.08 -17.89 4.54
C LEU A 109 11.51 -19.04 3.60
N HIS A 110 11.57 -18.77 2.29
CA HIS A 110 11.89 -19.79 1.28
C HIS A 110 11.03 -21.06 1.36
N LEU A 111 9.79 -20.93 1.87
CA LEU A 111 8.85 -22.05 1.90
C LEU A 111 8.40 -22.47 0.51
N VAL A 112 8.63 -21.61 -0.49
CA VAL A 112 8.31 -21.87 -1.89
C VAL A 112 9.55 -21.65 -2.73
N THR A 113 9.97 -22.66 -3.44
CA THR A 113 11.03 -22.56 -4.44
C THR A 113 10.45 -21.89 -5.69
N MET A 114 10.94 -20.71 -6.03
CA MET A 114 10.41 -19.92 -7.16
C MET A 114 10.74 -20.52 -8.52
N MET A 115 11.92 -21.12 -8.63
CA MET A 115 12.39 -21.75 -9.87
C MET A 115 13.03 -23.12 -9.61
N GLN A 116 12.75 -24.06 -10.46
CA GLN A 116 13.40 -25.38 -10.49
C GLN A 116 13.79 -25.67 -11.94
N ASN A 117 15.07 -26.00 -12.15
CA ASN A 117 15.62 -26.27 -13.50
C ASN A 117 15.35 -25.13 -14.52
N GLY A 118 15.38 -23.87 -14.09
CA GLY A 118 15.12 -22.71 -14.94
C GLY A 118 13.63 -22.44 -15.24
N GLN A 119 12.72 -23.25 -14.70
CA GLN A 119 11.28 -23.07 -14.86
C GLN A 119 10.63 -22.62 -13.55
N ILE A 120 9.58 -21.80 -13.67
CA ILE A 120 8.77 -21.38 -12.51
C ILE A 120 8.02 -22.61 -12.00
N THR A 121 8.13 -22.89 -10.70
CA THR A 121 7.42 -24.01 -10.09
C THR A 121 5.90 -23.78 -10.15
N PRO A 122 5.07 -24.84 -10.28
CA PRO A 122 3.61 -24.71 -10.26
C PRO A 122 3.09 -23.97 -9.01
N MET A 123 3.72 -24.22 -7.86
CA MET A 123 3.37 -23.55 -6.60
C MET A 123 3.65 -22.05 -6.67
N ALA A 124 4.80 -21.64 -7.17
CA ALA A 124 5.14 -20.23 -7.34
C ALA A 124 4.19 -19.54 -8.32
N SER A 125 3.80 -20.23 -9.41
CA SER A 125 2.82 -19.72 -10.37
C SER A 125 1.46 -19.49 -9.70
N ILE A 126 0.94 -20.45 -8.94
CA ILE A 126 -0.34 -20.32 -8.20
C ILE A 126 -0.30 -19.13 -7.23
N LEU A 127 0.79 -18.98 -6.46
CA LEU A 127 0.94 -17.87 -5.50
C LEU A 127 0.97 -16.51 -6.21
N THR A 128 1.71 -16.40 -7.31
CA THR A 128 1.77 -15.17 -8.12
C THR A 128 0.41 -14.81 -8.71
N TRP A 129 -0.33 -15.78 -9.25
CA TRP A 129 -1.69 -15.57 -9.75
C TRP A 129 -2.65 -15.14 -8.63
N THR A 130 -2.53 -15.77 -7.45
CA THR A 130 -3.34 -15.41 -6.27
C THR A 130 -3.07 -13.98 -5.84
N GLU A 131 -1.80 -13.58 -5.73
CA GLU A 131 -1.41 -12.20 -5.38
C GLU A 131 -1.92 -11.20 -6.42
N SER A 132 -1.76 -11.49 -7.71
CA SER A 132 -2.23 -10.63 -8.79
C SER A 132 -3.75 -10.45 -8.78
N THR A 133 -4.50 -11.54 -8.59
CA THR A 133 -5.97 -11.50 -8.52
C THR A 133 -6.45 -10.70 -7.30
N MET A 134 -5.85 -10.94 -6.13
CA MET A 134 -6.16 -10.19 -4.92
C MET A 134 -5.78 -8.71 -5.05
N GLY A 135 -4.66 -8.41 -5.72
CA GLY A 135 -4.24 -7.06 -6.08
C GLY A 135 -5.31 -6.34 -6.90
N LEU A 136 -5.84 -6.98 -7.93
CA LEU A 136 -6.90 -6.41 -8.77
C LEU A 136 -8.18 -6.15 -7.96
N ILE A 137 -8.59 -7.08 -7.10
CA ILE A 137 -9.76 -6.91 -6.23
C ILE A 137 -9.55 -5.72 -5.28
N SER A 138 -8.36 -5.57 -4.69
CA SER A 138 -8.05 -4.45 -3.80
C SER A 138 -8.08 -3.10 -4.51
N VAL A 139 -7.58 -3.05 -5.74
CA VAL A 139 -7.63 -1.85 -6.59
C VAL A 139 -9.06 -1.44 -6.88
N ILE A 140 -9.92 -2.39 -7.27
CA ILE A 140 -11.35 -2.15 -7.49
C ILE A 140 -12.03 -1.68 -6.20
N ALA A 141 -11.79 -2.34 -5.07
CA ALA A 141 -12.36 -1.95 -3.78
C ALA A 141 -11.94 -0.53 -3.37
N SER A 142 -10.67 -0.17 -3.57
CA SER A 142 -10.15 1.17 -3.32
C SER A 142 -10.82 2.23 -4.22
N LEU A 143 -11.00 1.94 -5.51
CA LEU A 143 -11.67 2.82 -6.45
C LEU A 143 -13.15 3.02 -6.08
N VAL A 144 -13.87 1.94 -5.78
CA VAL A 144 -15.29 1.99 -5.35
C VAL A 144 -15.42 2.81 -4.06
N ALA A 145 -14.54 2.58 -3.08
CA ALA A 145 -14.50 3.38 -1.86
C ALA A 145 -14.23 4.86 -2.16
N GLY A 146 -13.27 5.15 -3.04
CA GLY A 146 -12.92 6.49 -3.48
C GLY A 146 -14.10 7.23 -4.12
N CYS A 147 -14.77 6.60 -5.09
CA CYS A 147 -15.93 7.17 -5.77
C CYS A 147 -17.10 7.41 -4.78
N HIS A 148 -17.37 6.46 -3.89
CA HIS A 148 -18.41 6.61 -2.86
C HIS A 148 -18.11 7.78 -1.92
N LEU A 149 -16.87 7.90 -1.45
CA LEU A 149 -16.44 9.01 -0.60
C LEU A 149 -16.54 10.37 -1.30
N CYS A 150 -16.19 10.44 -2.57
CA CYS A 150 -16.29 11.68 -3.35
C CYS A 150 -17.74 12.12 -3.57
N SER A 151 -18.67 11.18 -3.80
CA SER A 151 -20.06 11.47 -4.14
C SER A 151 -20.93 11.73 -2.92
N LYS A 152 -20.71 11.02 -1.80
CA LYS A 152 -21.60 11.03 -0.63
C LYS A 152 -21.08 11.83 0.55
N HIS A 153 -19.79 12.17 0.59
CA HIS A 153 -19.18 12.81 1.75
C HIS A 153 -18.55 14.18 1.41
N ARG A 154 -18.34 15.00 2.44
CA ARG A 154 -17.68 16.31 2.35
C ARG A 154 -16.44 16.37 3.25
N GLY A 155 -15.63 17.41 3.11
CA GLY A 155 -14.46 17.64 3.94
C GLY A 155 -13.36 16.57 3.81
N ASN A 156 -12.84 16.07 4.93
CA ASN A 156 -11.72 15.13 4.96
C ASN A 156 -12.06 13.79 4.31
N MET A 157 -13.29 13.31 4.41
CA MET A 157 -13.73 12.07 3.78
C MET A 157 -13.72 12.19 2.25
N ARG A 158 -14.17 13.30 1.68
CA ARG A 158 -14.08 13.57 0.24
C ARG A 158 -12.62 13.67 -0.22
N LYS A 159 -11.75 14.32 0.57
CA LYS A 159 -10.31 14.41 0.26
C LYS A 159 -9.64 13.04 0.28
N LEU A 160 -10.04 12.14 1.19
CA LEU A 160 -9.61 10.75 1.18
C LEU A 160 -10.10 10.04 -0.10
N GLY A 161 -11.35 10.23 -0.49
CA GLY A 161 -11.89 9.67 -1.74
C GLY A 161 -11.07 10.07 -2.97
N ILE A 162 -10.74 11.36 -3.09
CA ILE A 162 -9.87 11.88 -4.17
C ILE A 162 -8.48 11.23 -4.10
N ALA A 163 -7.90 11.08 -2.92
CA ALA A 163 -6.60 10.45 -2.76
C ALA A 163 -6.60 8.98 -3.18
N LEU A 164 -7.65 8.20 -2.87
CA LEU A 164 -7.79 6.81 -3.30
C LEU A 164 -7.93 6.69 -4.83
N ILE A 165 -8.71 7.58 -5.46
CA ILE A 165 -8.82 7.63 -6.92
C ILE A 165 -7.46 8.00 -7.53
N LEU A 166 -6.74 8.96 -6.95
CA LEU A 166 -5.40 9.35 -7.40
C LEU A 166 -4.43 8.16 -7.38
N VAL A 167 -4.41 7.38 -6.30
CA VAL A 167 -3.58 6.17 -6.20
C VAL A 167 -3.90 5.21 -7.35
N PHE A 168 -5.19 4.99 -7.64
CA PHE A 168 -5.61 4.14 -8.74
C PHE A 168 -5.11 4.67 -10.09
N MET A 169 -5.29 5.97 -10.36
CA MET A 169 -4.86 6.60 -11.62
C MET A 169 -3.34 6.53 -11.79
N VAL A 170 -2.58 6.83 -10.73
CA VAL A 170 -1.11 6.71 -10.74
C VAL A 170 -0.68 5.27 -11.01
N TRP A 171 -1.29 4.30 -10.32
CA TRP A 171 -1.01 2.88 -10.56
C TRP A 171 -1.30 2.49 -12.02
N LEU A 172 -2.45 2.87 -12.57
CA LEU A 172 -2.83 2.56 -13.95
C LEU A 172 -1.82 3.14 -14.95
N ILE A 173 -1.44 4.40 -14.78
CA ILE A 173 -0.49 5.08 -15.66
C ILE A 173 0.90 4.44 -15.54
N CYS A 174 1.40 4.28 -14.32
CA CYS A 174 2.75 3.79 -14.08
C CYS A 174 2.94 2.30 -14.43
N SER A 175 1.91 1.47 -14.20
CA SER A 175 2.03 0.03 -14.40
C SER A 175 1.60 -0.44 -15.80
N ASN A 176 0.81 0.35 -16.53
CA ASN A 176 0.27 -0.08 -17.82
C ASN A 176 0.61 0.87 -18.97
N ILE A 177 0.32 2.16 -18.80
CA ILE A 177 0.46 3.12 -19.92
C ILE A 177 1.91 3.47 -20.18
N LEU A 178 2.65 3.81 -19.13
CA LEU A 178 4.03 4.29 -19.23
C LEU A 178 5.00 3.24 -19.78
N PRO A 179 4.96 1.95 -19.37
CA PRO A 179 5.79 0.91 -19.94
C PRO A 179 5.56 0.72 -21.45
N VAL A 180 4.29 0.74 -21.86
CA VAL A 180 3.93 0.62 -23.28
C VAL A 180 4.45 1.81 -24.08
N ALA A 181 4.26 3.03 -23.56
CA ALA A 181 4.75 4.24 -24.22
C ALA A 181 6.30 4.23 -24.37
N VAL A 182 7.02 3.84 -23.30
CA VAL A 182 8.50 3.74 -23.35
C VAL A 182 8.94 2.67 -24.34
N PHE A 183 8.27 1.53 -24.38
CA PHE A 183 8.60 0.46 -25.33
C PHE A 183 8.53 0.92 -26.80
N TYR A 184 7.50 1.69 -27.14
CA TYR A 184 7.33 2.18 -28.53
C TYR A 184 8.19 3.40 -28.87
N LEU A 185 8.52 4.25 -27.89
CA LEU A 185 9.17 5.54 -28.14
C LEU A 185 10.68 5.54 -27.95
N ALA A 186 11.22 4.63 -27.13
CA ALA A 186 12.61 4.69 -26.70
C ALA A 186 13.66 4.16 -27.72
N GLY A 187 13.26 3.39 -28.74
CA GLY A 187 14.17 2.84 -29.75
C GLY A 187 15.45 2.23 -29.15
N ASN A 188 16.62 2.68 -29.59
CA ASN A 188 17.93 2.18 -29.14
C ASN A 188 18.31 2.60 -27.71
N THR A 189 17.56 3.49 -27.08
CA THR A 189 17.81 3.98 -25.70
C THR A 189 16.93 3.30 -24.66
N GLN A 190 16.34 2.17 -24.99
CA GLN A 190 15.34 1.49 -24.15
C GLN A 190 15.79 1.27 -22.71
N GLN A 191 17.01 0.82 -22.47
CA GLN A 191 17.47 0.52 -21.10
C GLN A 191 17.51 1.75 -20.21
N ALA A 192 18.07 2.86 -20.69
CA ALA A 192 18.10 4.12 -19.93
C ALA A 192 16.68 4.69 -19.72
N ALA A 193 15.82 4.62 -20.75
CA ALA A 193 14.45 5.07 -20.66
C ALA A 193 13.63 4.22 -19.66
N PHE A 194 13.78 2.89 -19.63
CA PHE A 194 13.16 2.03 -18.65
C PHE A 194 13.66 2.29 -17.23
N THR A 195 14.94 2.58 -17.04
CA THR A 195 15.49 2.95 -15.72
C THR A 195 14.87 4.24 -15.23
N CYS A 196 14.81 5.28 -16.06
CA CYS A 196 14.17 6.56 -15.72
C CYS A 196 12.67 6.38 -15.44
N MET A 197 11.97 5.60 -16.27
CA MET A 197 10.57 5.28 -16.08
C MET A 197 10.32 4.60 -14.74
N ASN A 198 11.11 3.59 -14.38
CA ASN A 198 10.99 2.87 -13.11
C ASN A 198 11.19 3.82 -11.92
N LEU A 199 12.18 4.72 -11.99
CA LEU A 199 12.40 5.73 -10.95
C LEU A 199 11.20 6.65 -10.78
N ILE A 200 10.70 7.22 -11.89
CA ILE A 200 9.53 8.10 -11.89
C ILE A 200 8.31 7.35 -11.32
N SER A 201 8.06 6.13 -11.78
CA SER A 201 6.95 5.30 -11.31
C SER A 201 7.04 5.03 -9.82
N MET A 202 8.23 4.69 -9.31
CA MET A 202 8.44 4.42 -7.89
C MET A 202 8.20 5.68 -7.04
N ILE A 203 8.76 6.83 -7.43
CA ILE A 203 8.59 8.10 -6.72
C ILE A 203 7.11 8.49 -6.70
N THR A 204 6.45 8.46 -7.84
CA THR A 204 5.06 8.89 -8.00
C THR A 204 4.11 7.98 -7.23
N THR A 205 4.28 6.66 -7.36
CA THR A 205 3.45 5.66 -6.66
C THR A 205 3.63 5.76 -5.14
N THR A 206 4.86 5.83 -4.66
CA THR A 206 5.15 5.98 -3.22
C THR A 206 4.53 7.25 -2.67
N SER A 207 4.66 8.37 -3.36
CA SER A 207 4.09 9.66 -2.96
C SER A 207 2.56 9.62 -2.92
N ALA A 208 1.91 8.97 -3.89
CA ALA A 208 0.46 8.82 -3.93
C ALA A 208 -0.05 7.98 -2.75
N TYR A 209 0.62 6.86 -2.40
CA TYR A 209 0.26 6.03 -1.25
C TYR A 209 0.47 6.77 0.07
N ILE A 210 1.60 7.47 0.26
CA ILE A 210 1.85 8.29 1.46
C ILE A 210 0.74 9.33 1.62
N TYR A 211 0.37 10.02 0.54
CA TYR A 211 -0.71 10.99 0.56
C TYR A 211 -2.05 10.35 0.93
N ALA A 212 -2.39 9.19 0.37
CA ALA A 212 -3.65 8.50 0.67
C ALA A 212 -3.73 8.05 2.14
N TYR A 213 -2.65 7.48 2.70
CA TYR A 213 -2.63 7.06 4.11
C TYR A 213 -2.62 8.25 5.07
N TYR A 214 -1.95 9.35 4.72
CA TYR A 214 -2.07 10.60 5.48
C TYR A 214 -3.52 11.10 5.50
N ARG A 215 -4.21 11.09 4.36
CA ARG A 215 -5.63 11.48 4.29
C ARG A 215 -6.54 10.54 5.05
N MET A 216 -6.23 9.24 5.04
CA MET A 216 -6.95 8.24 5.84
C MET A 216 -6.79 8.50 7.33
N TYR A 217 -5.57 8.73 7.80
CA TYR A 217 -5.30 9.12 9.19
C TYR A 217 -6.13 10.36 9.60
N ARG A 218 -6.10 11.42 8.78
CA ARG A 218 -6.88 12.65 9.06
C ARG A 218 -8.39 12.43 9.05
N ALA A 219 -8.89 11.48 8.26
CA ALA A 219 -10.29 11.09 8.27
C ALA A 219 -10.66 10.32 9.55
N ILE A 220 -9.80 9.39 9.97
CA ILE A 220 -9.94 8.64 11.23
C ILE A 220 -9.94 9.59 12.43
N GLU A 221 -8.93 10.45 12.52
CA GLU A 221 -8.79 11.42 13.61
C GLU A 221 -10.06 12.26 13.79
N ARG A 222 -10.58 12.83 12.70
CA ARG A 222 -11.79 13.65 12.74
C ARG A 222 -13.04 12.84 13.14
N ASN A 223 -13.19 11.63 12.62
CA ASN A 223 -14.31 10.77 12.97
C ASN A 223 -14.29 10.41 14.47
N LEU A 224 -13.11 10.14 15.04
CA LEU A 224 -12.95 9.83 16.45
C LEU A 224 -13.18 11.05 17.35
N GLN A 225 -12.71 12.24 16.94
CA GLN A 225 -12.98 13.51 17.66
C GLN A 225 -14.48 13.82 17.69
N CYS A 226 -15.18 13.67 16.56
CA CYS A 226 -16.63 13.83 16.51
C CYS A 226 -17.36 12.85 17.44
N THR A 227 -16.82 11.65 17.64
CA THR A 227 -17.44 10.66 18.54
C THR A 227 -17.17 11.02 20.02
N ALA A 228 -15.97 11.50 20.35
CA ALA A 228 -15.61 11.88 21.71
C ALA A 228 -16.38 13.10 22.25
N ASN A 229 -16.76 14.06 21.40
CA ASN A 229 -17.51 15.25 21.81
C ASN A 229 -19.00 14.98 22.08
N PHE A 230 -19.49 13.77 21.85
CA PHE A 230 -20.88 13.37 22.10
C PHE A 230 -21.04 12.33 23.23
N THR A 231 -19.95 11.97 23.91
CA THR A 231 -19.94 11.12 25.12
C THR A 231 -19.67 11.94 26.35
#